data_061299857e7de273744bd511330ac62d
#
_entry.id   061299857e7de273744bd511330ac62d
#
_cell.length_a   1.000
_cell.length_b   1.000
_cell.length_c   1.000
_cell.angle_alpha   90.00
_cell.angle_beta   90.00
_cell.angle_gamma   90.00
#
_symmetry.space_group_name_H-M   'P 1'
#
loop_
_entity.id
_entity.type
_entity.pdbx_description
1 polymer ?
#
loop_
_entity_poly.entity_id
_entity_poly.type
_entity_poly.pdbx_seq_one_letter_code
_entity_poly.pdbx_strand_id
1 'polypeptide(L)'
;FLLAGILSLNKSFQIEKDNFCLESLLLAPISRGAIFLGKMGWNVCFILLIQILVIPVFSLLFYGPFLNNFFELFLLSFITAIGFSSLGTMLSALTVDVRFKELILPILLFPLLVPLLLASVKITQVVLVDGSFSNVTDWIKLLIGFDIIFLVVSYLTFEYVMEI
;
A
#
# COMPACT_ATOMS: atom_id res chain seq x y z
N PHE A 1 6.14 0.16 8.91
CA PHE A 1 5.48 -0.30 7.71
C PHE A 1 4.97 0.88 6.84
N LEU A 2 4.00 1.67 7.31
CA LEU A 2 3.42 2.77 6.56
C LEU A 2 4.44 3.84 6.17
N LEU A 3 5.29 4.27 7.10
CA LEU A 3 6.33 5.26 6.81
C LEU A 3 7.30 4.80 5.73
N ALA A 4 7.72 3.53 5.77
CA ALA A 4 8.56 2.95 4.73
C ALA A 4 7.86 2.92 3.36
N GLY A 5 6.57 2.58 3.35
CA GLY A 5 5.75 2.60 2.14
C GLY A 5 5.59 4.00 1.55
N ILE A 6 5.33 5.02 2.38
CA ILE A 6 5.23 6.42 1.95
C ILE A 6 6.55 6.93 1.35
N LEU A 7 7.67 6.62 1.98
CA LEU A 7 9.00 7.00 1.47
C LEU A 7 9.31 6.31 0.14
N SER A 8 8.93 5.03 -0.01
CA SER A 8 9.09 4.29 -1.27
C SER A 8 8.26 4.92 -2.40
N LEU A 9 7.00 5.25 -2.12
CA LEU A 9 6.10 5.91 -3.09
C LEU A 9 6.65 7.26 -3.55
N ASN A 10 7.07 8.11 -2.61
CA ASN A 10 7.66 9.41 -2.93
C ASN A 10 8.88 9.28 -3.83
N LYS A 11 9.81 8.38 -3.49
CA LYS A 11 11.02 8.17 -4.28
C LYS A 11 10.75 7.58 -5.67
N SER A 12 9.82 6.64 -5.79
CA SER A 12 9.52 5.98 -7.07
C SER A 12 9.12 6.97 -8.16
N PHE A 13 8.20 7.88 -7.86
CA PHE A 13 7.77 8.90 -8.83
C PHE A 13 8.78 10.04 -9.01
N GLN A 14 9.54 10.38 -7.98
CA GLN A 14 10.53 11.46 -8.04
C GLN A 14 11.71 11.09 -8.94
N ILE A 15 12.25 9.90 -8.79
CA ILE A 15 13.37 9.41 -9.62
C ILE A 15 12.97 9.36 -11.10
N GLU A 16 11.73 8.94 -11.40
CA GLU A 16 11.25 8.88 -12.77
C GLU A 16 11.03 10.26 -13.38
N LYS A 17 10.55 11.23 -12.59
CA LYS A 17 10.42 12.61 -13.02
C LYS A 17 11.78 13.25 -13.29
N ASP A 18 12.72 13.11 -12.36
CA ASP A 18 14.06 13.70 -12.45
C ASP A 18 14.86 13.13 -13.63
N ASN A 19 14.59 11.90 -14.04
CA ASN A 19 15.23 11.24 -15.19
C ASN A 19 14.45 11.36 -16.53
N PHE A 20 13.37 12.15 -16.59
CA PHE A 20 12.49 12.26 -17.77
C PHE A 20 11.91 10.91 -18.23
N CYS A 21 11.99 9.88 -17.41
CA CYS A 21 11.46 8.55 -17.71
C CYS A 21 9.92 8.55 -17.78
N LEU A 22 9.27 9.44 -17.05
CA LEU A 22 7.81 9.56 -17.00
C LEU A 22 7.26 9.99 -18.37
N GLU A 23 7.90 10.94 -19.04
CA GLU A 23 7.53 11.37 -20.40
C GLU A 23 7.76 10.25 -21.43
N SER A 24 8.88 9.54 -21.32
CA SER A 24 9.18 8.41 -22.20
C SER A 24 8.18 7.26 -22.01
N LEU A 25 7.71 7.04 -20.76
CA LEU A 25 6.72 6.02 -20.44
C LEU A 25 5.32 6.37 -20.98
N LEU A 26 4.97 7.67 -21.02
CA LEU A 26 3.72 8.16 -21.59
C LEU A 26 3.71 8.12 -23.13
N LEU A 27 4.89 8.20 -23.78
CA LEU A 27 5.04 8.05 -25.21
C LEU A 27 5.04 6.58 -25.68
N ALA A 28 5.23 5.62 -24.76
CA ALA A 28 5.18 4.21 -25.09
C ALA A 28 3.73 3.78 -25.41
N PRO A 29 3.51 2.83 -26.32
CA PRO A 29 2.18 2.33 -26.68
C PRO A 29 1.65 1.37 -25.59
N ILE A 30 1.60 1.82 -24.35
CA ILE A 30 1.18 1.06 -23.16
C ILE A 30 -0.03 1.76 -22.56
N SER A 31 -1.04 0.99 -22.16
CA SER A 31 -2.20 1.57 -21.46
C SER A 31 -1.78 2.18 -20.12
N ARG A 32 -2.31 3.34 -19.77
CA ARG A 32 -2.02 4.05 -18.51
C ARG A 32 -2.36 3.19 -17.29
N GLY A 33 -3.41 2.38 -17.40
CA GLY A 33 -3.76 1.41 -16.37
C GLY A 33 -2.68 0.34 -16.13
N ALA A 34 -1.95 -0.08 -17.18
CA ALA A 34 -0.83 -1.01 -17.01
C ALA A 34 0.34 -0.37 -16.26
N ILE A 35 0.60 0.92 -16.49
CA ILE A 35 1.61 1.70 -15.74
C ILE A 35 1.21 1.76 -14.25
N PHE A 36 -0.06 2.06 -13.96
CA PHE A 36 -0.59 2.06 -12.59
C PHE A 36 -0.39 0.72 -11.90
N LEU A 37 -0.82 -0.37 -12.54
CA LEU A 37 -0.70 -1.71 -11.97
C LEU A 37 0.76 -2.13 -11.77
N GLY A 38 1.65 -1.78 -12.69
CA GLY A 38 3.08 -2.04 -12.56
C GLY A 38 3.71 -1.34 -11.35
N LYS A 39 3.41 -0.06 -11.16
CA LYS A 39 3.91 0.72 -10.02
C LYS A 39 3.29 0.25 -8.69
N MET A 40 1.99 0.01 -8.68
CA MET A 40 1.31 -0.55 -7.53
C MET A 40 1.91 -1.92 -7.15
N GLY A 41 2.08 -2.81 -8.12
CA GLY A 41 2.68 -4.14 -7.91
C GLY A 41 4.10 -4.07 -7.36
N TRP A 42 4.92 -3.15 -7.87
CA TRP A 42 6.28 -2.92 -7.33
C TRP A 42 6.23 -2.48 -5.86
N ASN A 43 5.34 -1.55 -5.50
CA ASN A 43 5.19 -1.10 -4.13
C ASN A 43 4.70 -2.22 -3.20
N VAL A 44 3.72 -3.03 -3.63
CA VAL A 44 3.26 -4.21 -2.88
C VAL A 44 4.43 -5.16 -2.64
N CYS A 45 5.20 -5.48 -3.68
CA CYS A 45 6.35 -6.38 -3.58
C CYS A 45 7.41 -5.84 -2.59
N PHE A 46 7.72 -4.55 -2.65
CA PHE A 46 8.66 -3.90 -1.74
C PHE A 46 8.18 -3.94 -0.29
N ILE A 47 6.89 -3.67 -0.05
CA ILE A 47 6.29 -3.73 1.27
C ILE A 47 6.34 -5.15 1.84
N LEU A 48 6.05 -6.17 1.03
CA LEU A 48 6.12 -7.57 1.44
C LEU A 48 7.54 -8.01 1.75
N LEU A 49 8.54 -7.56 1.00
CA LEU A 49 9.95 -7.83 1.31
C LEU A 49 10.33 -7.28 2.68
N ILE A 50 9.94 -6.05 2.99
CA ILE A 50 10.16 -5.48 4.33
C ILE A 50 9.44 -6.32 5.39
N GLN A 51 8.23 -6.78 5.14
CA GLN A 51 7.43 -7.53 6.08
C GLN A 51 8.05 -8.89 6.42
N ILE A 52 8.62 -9.57 5.45
CA ILE A 52 9.35 -10.85 5.66
C ILE A 52 10.51 -10.66 6.66
N LEU A 53 11.16 -9.50 6.65
CA LEU A 53 12.23 -9.18 7.60
C LEU A 53 11.69 -8.71 8.96
N VAL A 54 10.63 -7.92 8.95
CA VAL A 54 10.07 -7.29 10.15
C VAL A 54 9.39 -8.30 11.07
N ILE A 55 8.60 -9.24 10.55
CA ILE A 55 7.87 -10.22 11.38
C ILE A 55 8.81 -11.05 12.26
N PRO A 56 9.90 -11.67 11.75
CA PRO A 56 10.84 -12.42 12.60
C PRO A 56 11.55 -11.53 13.63
N VAL A 57 11.95 -10.32 13.24
CA VAL A 57 12.62 -9.38 14.15
C VAL A 57 11.69 -9.01 15.32
N PHE A 58 10.43 -8.72 15.05
CA PHE A 58 9.43 -8.45 16.10
C PHE A 58 9.19 -9.67 16.99
N SER A 59 9.16 -10.87 16.41
CA SER A 59 9.03 -12.12 17.20
C SER A 59 10.17 -12.30 18.18
N LEU A 60 11.40 -12.01 17.78
CA LEU A 60 12.58 -12.10 18.64
C LEU A 60 12.58 -11.04 19.75
N LEU A 61 12.17 -9.80 19.42
CA LEU A 61 12.19 -8.68 20.37
C LEU A 61 11.09 -8.77 21.44
N PHE A 62 9.90 -9.20 21.04
CA PHE A 62 8.71 -9.16 21.92
C PHE A 62 8.31 -10.53 22.46
N TYR A 63 9.08 -11.60 22.19
CA TYR A 63 8.77 -12.98 22.63
C TYR A 63 7.32 -13.40 22.35
N GLY A 64 6.70 -12.81 21.32
CA GLY A 64 5.30 -13.03 20.97
C GLY A 64 5.09 -14.19 20.00
N PRO A 65 3.83 -14.65 19.82
CA PRO A 65 3.47 -15.76 18.92
C PRO A 65 3.48 -15.37 17.44
N PHE A 66 4.31 -14.39 17.03
CA PHE A 66 4.36 -13.89 15.66
C PHE A 66 4.82 -14.94 14.64
N LEU A 67 5.75 -15.82 15.03
CA LEU A 67 6.22 -16.90 14.17
C LEU A 67 5.20 -18.03 14.03
N ASN A 68 4.43 -18.31 15.09
CA ASN A 68 3.40 -19.35 15.06
C ASN A 68 2.26 -18.97 14.09
N ASN A 69 1.94 -17.67 14.02
CA ASN A 69 0.88 -17.13 13.20
C ASN A 69 1.46 -16.37 11.97
N PHE A 70 2.64 -16.80 11.50
CA PHE A 70 3.35 -16.11 10.42
C PHE A 70 2.52 -16.06 9.14
N PHE A 71 1.86 -17.15 8.79
CA PHE A 71 1.07 -17.23 7.57
C PHE A 71 -0.13 -16.29 7.59
N GLU A 72 -0.86 -16.23 8.70
CA GLU A 72 -2.00 -15.33 8.91
C GLU A 72 -1.57 -13.86 8.88
N LEU A 73 -0.48 -13.53 9.54
CA LEU A 73 0.09 -12.18 9.55
C LEU A 73 0.59 -11.77 8.17
N PHE A 74 1.21 -12.70 7.44
CA PHE A 74 1.68 -12.44 6.08
C PHE A 74 0.52 -12.22 5.10
N LEU A 75 -0.55 -13.04 5.20
CA LEU A 75 -1.76 -12.88 4.40
C LEU A 75 -2.45 -11.54 4.68
N LEU A 76 -2.58 -11.18 5.95
CA LEU A 76 -3.12 -9.88 6.36
C LEU A 76 -2.28 -8.72 5.80
N SER A 77 -0.96 -8.84 5.87
CA SER A 77 -0.02 -7.85 5.33
C SER A 77 -0.14 -7.71 3.82
N PHE A 78 -0.37 -8.82 3.12
CA PHE A 78 -0.56 -8.82 1.67
C PHE A 78 -1.82 -8.04 1.29
N ILE A 79 -2.96 -8.30 1.93
CA ILE A 79 -4.21 -7.59 1.69
C ILE A 79 -4.02 -6.10 2.02
N THR A 80 -3.52 -5.76 3.21
CA THR A 80 -3.28 -4.37 3.62
C THR A 80 -2.31 -3.63 2.67
N ALA A 81 -1.32 -4.33 2.11
CA ALA A 81 -0.38 -3.74 1.16
C ALA A 81 -1.05 -3.37 -0.17
N ILE A 82 -2.05 -4.12 -0.62
CA ILE A 82 -2.82 -3.80 -1.84
C ILE A 82 -3.58 -2.49 -1.66
N GLY A 83 -4.36 -2.35 -0.59
CA GLY A 83 -5.11 -1.13 -0.31
C GLY A 83 -4.23 0.10 -0.12
N PHE A 84 -3.15 -0.05 0.67
CA PHE A 84 -2.17 1.00 0.85
C PHE A 84 -1.51 1.43 -0.47
N SER A 85 -1.07 0.45 -1.27
CA SER A 85 -0.33 0.71 -2.50
C SER A 85 -1.21 1.31 -3.58
N SER A 86 -2.50 0.91 -3.67
CA SER A 86 -3.44 1.47 -4.64
C SER A 86 -3.68 2.97 -4.39
N LEU A 87 -4.02 3.34 -3.15
CA LEU A 87 -4.19 4.74 -2.73
C LEU A 87 -2.89 5.54 -2.87
N GLY A 88 -1.80 4.97 -2.37
CA GLY A 88 -0.51 5.62 -2.38
C GLY A 88 0.00 5.93 -3.78
N THR A 89 -0.16 5.00 -4.72
CA THR A 89 0.24 5.19 -6.12
C THR A 89 -0.59 6.28 -6.80
N MET A 90 -1.91 6.28 -6.59
CA MET A 90 -2.79 7.32 -7.11
C MET A 90 -2.45 8.71 -6.56
N LEU A 91 -2.34 8.85 -5.23
CA LEU A 91 -2.02 10.14 -4.60
C LEU A 91 -0.61 10.62 -4.97
N SER A 92 0.35 9.70 -5.11
CA SER A 92 1.71 10.05 -5.55
C SER A 92 1.72 10.58 -6.98
N ALA A 93 0.89 10.04 -7.87
CA ALA A 93 0.72 10.55 -9.22
C ALA A 93 0.08 11.96 -9.23
N LEU A 94 -0.97 12.18 -8.42
CA LEU A 94 -1.62 13.49 -8.28
C LEU A 94 -0.69 14.57 -7.72
N THR A 95 0.27 14.20 -6.90
CA THR A 95 1.17 15.14 -6.22
C THR A 95 2.52 15.30 -6.92
N VAL A 96 2.76 14.62 -8.04
CA VAL A 96 4.07 14.62 -8.72
C VAL A 96 4.53 16.02 -9.15
N ASP A 97 3.61 16.89 -9.53
CA ASP A 97 3.89 18.26 -10.00
C ASP A 97 3.76 19.32 -8.90
N VAL A 98 3.34 18.94 -7.70
CA VAL A 98 3.12 19.88 -6.61
C VAL A 98 4.42 20.16 -5.86
N ARG A 99 4.68 21.45 -5.56
CA ARG A 99 5.76 21.84 -4.64
C ARG A 99 5.47 21.26 -3.25
N PHE A 100 6.49 20.76 -2.56
CA PHE A 100 6.37 20.14 -1.24
C PHE A 100 5.53 18.84 -1.22
N LYS A 101 5.55 18.05 -2.31
CA LYS A 101 4.88 16.75 -2.38
C LYS A 101 5.21 15.82 -1.23
N GLU A 102 6.44 15.90 -0.70
CA GLU A 102 6.89 15.09 0.45
C GLU A 102 6.06 15.31 1.71
N LEU A 103 5.46 16.50 1.87
CA LEU A 103 4.57 16.83 2.99
C LEU A 103 3.10 16.60 2.64
N ILE A 104 2.70 16.93 1.43
CA ILE A 104 1.30 16.86 1.00
C ILE A 104 0.84 15.41 0.89
N LEU A 105 1.66 14.52 0.34
CA LEU A 105 1.30 13.11 0.17
C LEU A 105 0.96 12.42 1.50
N PRO A 106 1.79 12.47 2.56
CA PRO A 106 1.41 11.93 3.87
C PRO A 106 0.14 12.55 4.44
N ILE A 107 -0.01 13.88 4.34
CA ILE A 107 -1.17 14.60 4.91
C ILE A 107 -2.49 14.13 4.27
N LEU A 108 -2.51 13.90 2.96
CA LEU A 108 -3.70 13.40 2.25
C LEU A 108 -3.92 11.91 2.49
N LEU A 109 -2.85 11.14 2.56
CA LEU A 109 -2.89 9.68 2.64
C LEU A 109 -3.31 9.20 4.03
N PHE A 110 -2.84 9.85 5.12
CA PHE A 110 -3.15 9.42 6.48
C PHE A 110 -4.65 9.33 6.77
N PRO A 111 -5.48 10.36 6.52
CA PRO A 111 -6.92 10.28 6.79
C PRO A 111 -7.62 9.16 6.00
N LEU A 112 -7.20 8.95 4.74
CA LEU A 112 -7.77 7.91 3.89
C LEU A 112 -7.40 6.51 4.36
N LEU A 113 -6.24 6.34 4.99
CA LEU A 113 -5.79 5.04 5.50
C LEU A 113 -6.36 4.69 6.87
N VAL A 114 -7.04 5.59 7.58
CA VAL A 114 -7.58 5.31 8.92
C VAL A 114 -8.41 4.04 8.97
N PRO A 115 -9.42 3.81 8.10
CA PRO A 115 -10.23 2.59 8.15
C PRO A 115 -9.40 1.32 7.89
N LEU A 116 -8.46 1.38 6.95
CA LEU A 116 -7.56 0.27 6.65
C LEU A 116 -6.66 -0.06 7.84
N LEU A 117 -6.12 0.97 8.51
CA LEU A 117 -5.30 0.81 9.70
C LEU A 117 -6.07 0.21 10.87
N LEU A 118 -7.27 0.71 11.14
CA LEU A 118 -8.11 0.20 12.22
C LEU A 118 -8.46 -1.27 11.99
N ALA A 119 -8.84 -1.63 10.76
CA ALA A 119 -9.14 -3.02 10.42
C ALA A 119 -7.91 -3.91 10.59
N SER A 120 -6.76 -3.54 10.04
CA SER A 120 -5.54 -4.34 10.11
C SER A 120 -5.03 -4.52 11.55
N VAL A 121 -5.09 -3.48 12.39
CA VAL A 121 -4.71 -3.57 13.81
C VAL A 121 -5.66 -4.50 14.58
N LYS A 122 -6.99 -4.38 14.35
CA LYS A 122 -7.97 -5.25 15.01
C LYS A 122 -7.80 -6.70 14.62
N ILE A 123 -7.61 -7.00 13.34
CA ILE A 123 -7.36 -8.35 12.85
C ILE A 123 -6.07 -8.91 13.46
N THR A 124 -4.97 -8.12 13.44
CA THR A 124 -3.69 -8.52 14.04
C THR A 124 -3.84 -8.87 15.52
N GLN A 125 -4.59 -8.06 16.28
CA GLN A 125 -4.84 -8.29 17.70
C GLN A 125 -5.48 -9.65 17.95
N VAL A 126 -6.53 -10.00 17.21
CA VAL A 126 -7.24 -11.26 17.37
C VAL A 126 -6.42 -12.44 16.87
N VAL A 127 -5.72 -12.30 15.73
CA VAL A 127 -4.84 -13.35 15.22
C VAL A 127 -3.72 -13.70 16.20
N LEU A 128 -3.17 -12.73 16.90
CA LEU A 128 -2.12 -12.97 17.90
C LEU A 128 -2.66 -13.65 19.18
N VAL A 129 -3.93 -13.43 19.52
CA VAL A 129 -4.55 -14.03 20.72
C VAL A 129 -5.17 -15.40 20.41
N ASP A 130 -5.98 -15.47 19.36
CA ASP A 130 -6.81 -16.64 19.03
C ASP A 130 -6.15 -17.57 18.00
N GLY A 131 -5.08 -17.11 17.33
CA GLY A 131 -4.38 -17.87 16.27
C GLY A 131 -5.19 -18.11 15.00
N SER A 132 -6.34 -17.45 14.82
CA SER A 132 -7.20 -17.68 13.66
C SER A 132 -8.05 -16.46 13.26
N PHE A 133 -8.53 -16.45 12.02
CA PHE A 133 -9.41 -15.40 11.50
C PHE A 133 -10.90 -15.57 11.86
N SER A 134 -11.27 -16.61 12.62
CA SER A 134 -12.68 -16.99 12.83
C SER A 134 -13.55 -15.90 13.46
N ASN A 135 -12.97 -15.07 14.33
CA ASN A 135 -13.71 -14.05 15.09
C ASN A 135 -13.60 -12.63 14.47
N VAL A 136 -13.01 -12.47 13.31
CA VAL A 136 -12.75 -11.15 12.69
C VAL A 136 -13.31 -11.00 11.26
N THR A 137 -14.25 -11.85 10.90
CA THR A 137 -14.85 -11.87 9.55
C THR A 137 -15.37 -10.52 9.09
N ASP A 138 -15.96 -9.72 9.97
CA ASP A 138 -16.50 -8.40 9.60
C ASP A 138 -15.40 -7.37 9.33
N TRP A 139 -14.30 -7.44 10.07
CA TRP A 139 -13.12 -6.60 9.81
C TRP A 139 -12.40 -6.99 8.53
N ILE A 140 -12.35 -8.28 8.21
CA ILE A 140 -11.80 -8.77 6.94
C ILE A 140 -12.65 -8.30 5.75
N LYS A 141 -13.99 -8.39 5.85
CA LYS A 141 -14.91 -7.87 4.82
C LYS A 141 -14.73 -6.37 4.61
N LEU A 142 -14.57 -5.60 5.71
CA LEU A 142 -14.31 -4.17 5.64
C LEU A 142 -12.99 -3.89 4.91
N LEU A 143 -11.93 -4.62 5.24
CA LEU A 143 -10.62 -4.44 4.65
C LEU A 143 -10.63 -4.77 3.15
N ILE A 144 -11.22 -5.91 2.76
CA ILE A 144 -11.36 -6.31 1.35
C ILE A 144 -12.25 -5.33 0.59
N GLY A 145 -13.37 -4.91 1.18
CA GLY A 145 -14.27 -3.94 0.58
C GLY A 145 -13.58 -2.60 0.32
N PHE A 146 -12.79 -2.14 1.28
CA PHE A 146 -11.94 -0.95 1.14
C PHE A 146 -10.96 -1.11 -0.03
N ASP A 147 -10.24 -2.22 -0.08
CA ASP A 147 -9.24 -2.50 -1.12
C ASP A 147 -9.86 -2.50 -2.51
N ILE A 148 -11.00 -3.17 -2.69
CA ILE A 148 -11.70 -3.23 -3.97
C ILE A 148 -12.16 -1.82 -4.41
N ILE A 149 -12.80 -1.07 -3.52
CA ILE A 149 -13.28 0.27 -3.82
C ILE A 149 -12.12 1.17 -4.25
N PHE A 150 -11.07 1.24 -3.43
CA PHE A 150 -9.95 2.13 -3.70
C PHE A 150 -9.09 1.67 -4.87
N LEU A 151 -8.98 0.38 -5.12
CA LEU A 151 -8.29 -0.13 -6.31
C LEU A 151 -9.02 0.30 -7.58
N VAL A 152 -10.35 0.14 -7.63
CA VAL A 152 -11.16 0.53 -8.80
C VAL A 152 -11.14 2.05 -8.99
N VAL A 153 -11.35 2.82 -7.92
CA VAL A 153 -11.32 4.29 -7.98
C VAL A 153 -9.95 4.78 -8.43
N SER A 154 -8.87 4.24 -7.84
CA SER A 154 -7.51 4.63 -8.18
C SER A 154 -7.15 4.29 -9.63
N TYR A 155 -7.56 3.12 -10.12
CA TYR A 155 -7.34 2.71 -11.50
C TYR A 155 -8.03 3.64 -12.50
N LEU A 156 -9.31 3.94 -12.28
CA LEU A 156 -10.07 4.85 -13.14
C LEU A 156 -9.55 6.29 -13.07
N THR A 157 -9.25 6.78 -11.89
CA THR A 157 -8.76 8.16 -11.70
C THR A 157 -7.36 8.33 -12.29
N PHE A 158 -6.50 7.33 -12.21
CA PHE A 158 -5.15 7.38 -12.77
C PHE A 158 -5.15 7.62 -14.29
N GLU A 159 -6.14 7.05 -14.99
CA GLU A 159 -6.31 7.25 -16.42
C GLU A 159 -6.55 8.73 -16.77
N TYR A 160 -7.38 9.41 -15.98
CA TYR A 160 -7.66 10.84 -16.14
C TYR A 160 -6.49 11.74 -15.71
N VAL A 161 -5.82 11.41 -14.62
CA VAL A 161 -4.69 12.19 -14.08
C VAL A 161 -3.52 12.28 -15.07
N MET A 162 -3.31 11.24 -15.84
CA MET A 162 -2.22 11.19 -16.84
C MET A 162 -2.65 11.75 -18.22
N GLU A 163 -3.86 12.32 -18.35
CA GLU A 163 -4.32 12.98 -19.58
C GLU A 163 -3.98 14.47 -19.64
N ILE A 164 -3.62 15.05 -18.51
CA ILE A 164 -3.24 16.46 -18.39
C ILE A 164 -1.74 16.59 -18.52
#